data_4c2627c30906524974be79504671ac37
#
_entry.id   4c2627c30906524974be79504671ac37
#
_cell.length_a   1.000
_cell.length_b   1.000
_cell.length_c   1.000
_cell.angle_alpha   90.00
_cell.angle_beta   90.00
_cell.angle_gamma   90.00
#
_symmetry.space_group_name_H-M   'P 1'
#
loop_
_entity.id
_entity.type
_entity.pdbx_description
1 polymer ?
#
loop_
_entity_poly.entity_id
_entity_poly.type
_entity_poly.pdbx_seq_one_letter_code
_entity_poly.pdbx_strand_id
1 'polypeptide(L)'
;MRKLQMIFMSLAVMFLATPAFAQSAGAAPSYWWVSIAAGIGMGLAAGLCGIGQGNATASATLALARNPGARPGIFIFLILGLAFIESLALFTFVIIFLKVK
;
A
#
# COMPACT_ATOMS: atom_id res chain seq x y z
N MET A 1 18.72 7.30 -16.74
CA MET A 1 17.73 6.41 -16.13
C MET A 1 18.14 5.98 -14.72
N ARG A 2 19.33 5.43 -14.51
CA ARG A 2 19.79 4.98 -13.18
C ARG A 2 19.84 6.09 -12.11
N LYS A 3 20.29 7.28 -12.47
CA LYS A 3 20.35 8.44 -11.54
C LYS A 3 18.96 8.93 -11.14
N LEU A 4 18.02 8.96 -12.08
CA LEU A 4 16.63 9.34 -11.82
C LEU A 4 15.94 8.33 -10.90
N GLN A 5 16.22 7.06 -11.11
CA GLN A 5 15.70 5.96 -10.28
C GLN A 5 16.24 6.03 -8.85
N MET A 6 17.53 6.34 -8.67
CA MET A 6 18.14 6.53 -7.36
C MET A 6 17.58 7.76 -6.63
N ILE A 7 17.35 8.85 -7.33
CA ILE A 7 16.72 10.06 -6.77
C ILE A 7 15.28 9.76 -6.34
N PHE A 8 14.52 9.04 -7.16
CA PHE A 8 13.15 8.67 -6.84
C PHE A 8 13.08 7.72 -5.63
N MET A 9 13.98 6.75 -5.56
CA MET A 9 14.08 5.82 -4.42
C MET A 9 14.51 6.54 -3.13
N SER A 10 15.46 7.46 -3.20
CA SER A 10 15.89 8.22 -2.02
C SER A 10 14.80 9.18 -1.52
N LEU A 11 14.05 9.81 -2.42
CA LEU A 11 12.89 10.63 -2.08
C LEU A 11 11.77 9.79 -1.45
N ALA A 12 11.49 8.60 -1.99
CA ALA A 12 10.51 7.68 -1.44
C ALA A 12 10.89 7.21 -0.03
N VAL A 13 12.16 6.84 0.19
CA VAL A 13 12.68 6.47 1.52
C VAL A 13 12.60 7.64 2.49
N MET A 14 12.93 8.84 2.06
CA MET A 14 12.85 10.05 2.88
C MET A 14 11.40 10.40 3.23
N PHE A 15 10.47 10.23 2.31
CA PHE A 15 9.04 10.46 2.53
C PHE A 15 8.43 9.42 3.50
N LEU A 16 8.90 8.18 3.45
CA LEU A 16 8.48 7.10 4.36
C LEU A 16 9.11 7.23 5.76
N ALA A 17 10.28 7.87 5.87
CA ALA A 17 10.98 8.06 7.13
C ALA A 17 10.44 9.25 7.95
N THR A 18 9.93 10.30 7.29
CA THR A 18 9.46 11.53 7.95
C THR A 18 8.36 11.32 9.00
N PRO A 19 7.32 10.50 8.77
CA PRO A 19 6.32 10.27 9.81
C PRO A 19 6.85 9.51 11.02
N ALA A 20 7.87 8.67 10.87
CA ALA A 20 8.49 7.96 11.99
C ALA A 20 9.23 8.92 12.95
N PHE A 21 9.83 9.99 12.44
CA PHE A 21 10.49 11.02 13.26
C PHE A 21 9.52 12.05 13.81
N ALA A 22 8.43 12.36 13.14
CA ALA A 22 7.42 13.31 13.59
C ALA A 22 6.66 12.84 14.84
N GLN A 23 6.51 11.53 15.03
CA GLN A 23 5.88 10.96 16.22
C GLN A 23 6.74 11.01 17.48
N SER A 24 8.05 11.24 17.35
CA SER A 24 8.96 11.30 18.48
C SER A 24 8.96 12.65 19.21
N ALA A 25 8.43 13.70 18.59
CA ALA A 25 8.56 15.08 19.06
C ALA A 25 7.46 15.55 20.04
N GLY A 26 6.47 14.72 20.37
CA GLY A 26 5.35 15.10 21.24
C GLY A 26 4.92 13.99 22.18
N ALA A 27 5.86 13.23 22.74
CA ALA A 27 5.60 12.05 23.53
C ALA A 27 4.79 12.33 24.80
N ALA A 28 3.49 12.07 24.76
CA ALA A 28 2.79 11.54 25.91
C ALA A 28 3.38 10.15 26.21
N PRO A 29 3.64 9.81 27.48
CA PRO A 29 4.30 8.56 27.81
C PRO A 29 3.40 7.38 27.48
N SER A 30 3.95 6.42 26.81
CA SER A 30 3.73 5.04 27.20
C SER A 30 2.95 4.08 26.36
N TYR A 31 2.62 4.30 25.13
CA TYR A 31 2.12 3.16 24.35
C TYR A 31 2.98 2.90 23.12
N TRP A 32 4.31 2.89 23.29
CA TRP A 32 5.27 2.56 22.23
C TRP A 32 4.92 1.23 21.52
N TRP A 33 4.41 0.26 22.25
CA TRP A 33 3.93 -1.01 21.70
C TRP A 33 2.70 -0.85 20.79
N VAL A 34 1.83 0.13 21.04
CA VAL A 34 0.69 0.44 20.17
C VAL A 34 1.15 0.98 18.84
N SER A 35 2.13 1.87 18.83
CA SER A 35 2.72 2.41 17.61
C SER A 35 3.42 1.32 16.78
N ILE A 36 4.15 0.42 17.45
CA ILE A 36 4.76 -0.73 16.78
C ILE A 36 3.69 -1.67 16.23
N ALA A 37 2.67 -2.00 17.01
CA ALA A 37 1.57 -2.84 16.57
C ALA A 37 0.82 -2.24 15.39
N ALA A 38 0.58 -0.93 15.40
CA ALA A 38 -0.03 -0.19 14.30
C ALA A 38 0.82 -0.24 13.02
N GLY A 39 2.13 -0.04 13.16
CA GLY A 39 3.07 -0.13 12.04
C GLY A 39 3.12 -1.53 11.43
N ILE A 40 3.21 -2.56 12.26
CA ILE A 40 3.18 -3.97 11.81
C ILE A 40 1.83 -4.28 11.15
N GLY A 41 0.72 -3.91 11.78
CA GLY A 41 -0.62 -4.13 11.25
C GLY A 41 -0.83 -3.47 9.89
N MET A 42 -0.39 -2.23 9.74
CA MET A 42 -0.45 -1.51 8.47
C MET A 42 0.47 -2.13 7.41
N GLY A 43 1.67 -2.52 7.81
CA GLY A 43 2.63 -3.20 6.92
C GLY A 43 2.09 -4.52 6.39
N LEU A 44 1.46 -5.32 7.24
CA LEU A 44 0.80 -6.57 6.85
C LEU A 44 -0.39 -6.31 5.92
N ALA A 45 -1.26 -5.37 6.26
CA ALA A 45 -2.42 -5.03 5.45
C ALA A 45 -1.98 -4.56 4.05
N ALA A 46 -1.06 -3.61 3.97
CA ALA A 46 -0.55 -3.09 2.70
C ALA A 46 0.21 -4.15 1.90
N GLY A 47 1.04 -4.96 2.56
CA GLY A 47 1.80 -6.03 1.92
C GLY A 47 0.92 -7.11 1.31
N LEU A 48 -0.08 -7.59 2.05
CA LEU A 48 -1.03 -8.61 1.56
C LEU A 48 -1.92 -8.07 0.45
N CYS A 49 -2.40 -6.82 0.57
CA CYS A 49 -3.12 -6.14 -0.50
C CYS A 49 -2.25 -6.00 -1.76
N GLY A 50 -0.98 -5.62 -1.60
CA GLY A 50 -0.03 -5.51 -2.70
C GLY A 50 0.21 -6.83 -3.43
N ILE A 51 0.33 -7.94 -2.70
CA ILE A 51 0.41 -9.29 -3.29
C ILE A 51 -0.87 -9.62 -4.07
N GLY A 52 -2.04 -9.34 -3.50
CA GLY A 52 -3.33 -9.53 -4.17
C GLY A 52 -3.44 -8.73 -5.46
N GLN A 53 -3.07 -7.46 -5.42
CA GLN A 53 -3.04 -6.57 -6.60
C GLN A 53 -2.05 -7.07 -7.66
N GLY A 54 -0.86 -7.49 -7.25
CA GLY A 54 0.15 -8.05 -8.15
C GLY A 54 -0.35 -9.30 -8.87
N ASN A 55 -0.97 -10.23 -8.15
CA ASN A 55 -1.53 -11.45 -8.72
C ASN A 55 -2.70 -11.16 -9.68
N ALA A 56 -3.59 -10.24 -9.31
CA ALA A 56 -4.70 -9.83 -10.17
C ALA A 56 -4.19 -9.21 -11.47
N THR A 57 -3.20 -8.34 -11.39
CA THR A 57 -2.59 -7.68 -12.54
C THR A 57 -1.87 -8.67 -13.44
N ALA A 58 -1.09 -9.59 -12.86
CA ALA A 58 -0.41 -10.62 -13.62
C ALA A 58 -1.40 -11.54 -14.38
N SER A 59 -2.47 -11.96 -13.71
CA SER A 59 -3.52 -12.79 -14.33
C SER A 59 -4.25 -12.04 -15.46
N ALA A 60 -4.56 -10.76 -15.25
CA ALA A 60 -5.21 -9.93 -16.27
C ALA A 60 -4.31 -9.72 -17.49
N THR A 61 -3.01 -9.54 -17.28
CA THR A 61 -2.03 -9.37 -18.36
C THR A 61 -1.91 -10.64 -19.20
N LEU A 62 -1.87 -11.80 -18.56
CA LEU A 62 -1.85 -13.09 -19.26
C LEU A 62 -3.14 -13.35 -20.04
N ALA A 63 -4.28 -13.03 -19.46
CA ALA A 63 -5.57 -13.16 -20.12
C ALA A 63 -5.66 -12.25 -21.36
N LEU A 64 -5.14 -11.04 -21.25
CA LEU A 64 -5.09 -10.06 -22.34
C LEU A 64 -4.15 -10.50 -23.46
N ALA A 65 -3.01 -11.10 -23.13
CA ALA A 65 -2.07 -11.65 -24.10
C ALA A 65 -2.69 -12.80 -24.91
N ARG A 66 -3.55 -13.60 -24.28
CA ARG A 66 -4.25 -14.72 -24.95
C ARG A 66 -5.47 -14.26 -25.76
N ASN A 67 -6.16 -13.22 -25.33
CA ASN A 67 -7.35 -12.69 -26.00
C ASN A 67 -7.36 -11.16 -25.98
N PRO A 68 -6.70 -10.49 -26.93
CA PRO A 68 -6.66 -9.03 -27.00
C PRO A 68 -8.03 -8.38 -27.15
N GLY A 69 -9.00 -9.10 -27.75
CA GLY A 69 -10.37 -8.60 -27.93
C GLY A 69 -11.18 -8.47 -26.64
N ALA A 70 -10.78 -9.17 -25.58
CA ALA A 70 -11.42 -9.11 -24.26
C ALA A 70 -10.97 -7.91 -23.41
N ARG A 71 -10.09 -7.06 -23.93
CA ARG A 71 -9.50 -5.91 -23.21
C ARG A 71 -10.52 -5.06 -22.45
N PRO A 72 -11.67 -4.62 -23.01
CA PRO A 72 -12.59 -3.76 -22.27
C PRO A 72 -13.15 -4.43 -21.02
N GLY A 73 -13.54 -5.71 -21.11
CA GLY A 73 -14.07 -6.46 -19.96
C GLY A 73 -13.01 -6.73 -18.90
N ILE A 74 -11.84 -7.21 -19.30
CA ILE A 74 -10.72 -7.48 -18.36
C ILE A 74 -10.32 -6.21 -17.62
N PHE A 75 -10.25 -5.08 -18.32
CA PHE A 75 -9.86 -3.81 -17.73
C PHE A 75 -10.84 -3.35 -16.65
N ILE A 76 -12.15 -3.43 -16.90
CA ILE A 76 -13.18 -3.02 -15.92
C ILE A 76 -13.10 -3.88 -14.66
N PHE A 77 -13.04 -5.21 -14.81
CA PHE A 77 -12.95 -6.12 -13.66
C PHE A 77 -11.64 -5.96 -12.89
N LEU A 78 -10.54 -5.70 -13.60
CA LEU A 78 -9.25 -5.46 -12.98
C LEU A 78 -9.29 -4.18 -12.12
N ILE A 79 -9.72 -3.06 -12.69
CA ILE A 79 -9.80 -1.79 -11.95
C ILE A 79 -10.72 -1.91 -10.74
N LEU A 80 -11.88 -2.54 -10.91
CA LEU A 80 -12.83 -2.74 -9.82
C LEU A 80 -12.23 -3.60 -8.70
N GLY A 81 -11.57 -4.71 -9.07
CA GLY A 81 -10.90 -5.59 -8.11
C GLY A 81 -9.75 -4.89 -7.37
N LEU A 82 -8.92 -4.14 -8.07
CA LEU A 82 -7.83 -3.36 -7.48
C LEU A 82 -8.38 -2.29 -6.52
N ALA A 83 -9.47 -1.61 -6.86
CA ALA A 83 -10.10 -0.61 -6.02
C ALA A 83 -10.64 -1.20 -4.71
N PHE A 84 -11.27 -2.38 -4.77
CA PHE A 84 -11.74 -3.06 -3.56
C PHE A 84 -10.59 -3.53 -2.68
N ILE A 85 -9.53 -4.07 -3.24
CA ILE A 85 -8.33 -4.48 -2.49
C ILE A 85 -7.71 -3.26 -1.81
N GLU A 86 -7.57 -2.14 -2.52
CA GLU A 86 -7.03 -0.89 -1.95
C GLU A 86 -7.91 -0.34 -0.83
N SER A 87 -9.25 -0.45 -0.96
CA SER A 87 -10.18 -0.03 0.08
C SER A 87 -9.96 -0.76 1.41
N LEU A 88 -9.58 -2.04 1.39
CA LEU A 88 -9.26 -2.80 2.60
C LEU A 88 -8.05 -2.23 3.32
N ALA A 89 -6.99 -1.85 2.58
CA ALA A 89 -5.82 -1.20 3.15
C ALA A 89 -6.18 0.18 3.72
N LEU A 90 -7.02 0.95 3.04
CA LEU A 90 -7.50 2.24 3.51
C LEU A 90 -8.35 2.12 4.78
N PHE A 91 -9.22 1.14 4.90
CA PHE A 91 -9.96 0.88 6.12
C PHE A 91 -9.04 0.56 7.29
N THR A 92 -8.01 -0.25 7.08
CA THR A 92 -7.01 -0.53 8.10
C THR A 92 -6.28 0.74 8.53
N PHE A 93 -5.89 1.57 7.57
CA PHE A 93 -5.27 2.86 7.82
C PHE A 93 -6.17 3.77 8.67
N VAL A 94 -7.44 3.90 8.31
CA VAL A 94 -8.43 4.73 9.05
C VAL A 94 -8.61 4.23 10.48
N ILE A 95 -8.73 2.92 10.68
CA ILE A 95 -8.86 2.33 12.02
C ILE A 95 -7.63 2.65 12.87
N ILE A 96 -6.44 2.48 12.31
CA ILE A 96 -5.18 2.80 12.99
C ILE A 96 -5.12 4.28 13.33
N PHE A 97 -5.44 5.15 12.37
CA PHE A 97 -5.41 6.60 12.54
C PHE A 97 -6.36 7.08 13.64
N LEU A 98 -7.54 6.49 13.76
CA LEU A 98 -8.53 6.85 14.77
C LEU A 98 -8.22 6.28 16.16
N LYS A 99 -7.56 5.14 16.23
CA LYS A 99 -7.32 4.43 17.50
C LYS A 99 -5.97 4.70 18.12
N VAL A 100 -4.97 5.03 17.31
CA VAL A 100 -3.60 5.34 17.78
C VAL A 100 -3.49 6.85 17.96
N LYS A 101 -3.98 7.34 19.09
CA LYS A 101 -3.82 8.74 19.50
C LYS A 101 -2.99 8.81 20.78
#